data_8139208f110aae6f89ad4239eedfc04e
#
_entry.id   8139208f110aae6f89ad4239eedfc04e
#
_cell.length_a   1.000
_cell.length_b   1.000
_cell.length_c   1.000
_cell.angle_alpha   90.00
_cell.angle_beta   90.00
_cell.angle_gamma   90.00
#
_symmetry.space_group_name_H-M   'P 1'
#
loop_
_entity.id
_entity.type
_entity.pdbx_description
1 polymer ?
#
loop_
_entity_poly.entity_id
_entity_poly.type
_entity_poly.pdbx_seq_one_letter_code
_entity_poly.pdbx_strand_id
1 'polypeptide(L)'
;MPLHGERVPEGRERGRDSMQTIRNKEFGGERPLYASHDLRLENVTIHIGESSIKESNNIEAEECRFEGKYVFWETRGFRVHKCVFTESARSSLWYSSDCRMTDCKVEAPKMFRRMKGIYVENTDFPNAEETFWDCSDITLKNVRIANADYLFMHSHDIRIDNYHQDGNYSFQYAKNVEIHNAVINSKDAFWESENVTLVDCELNGEYLAWYGKNIRLVRCHLTGEQLLCYVDGLTLEDCTFGEDANLIFEYSTVNATINGDVTSIKNPSSGTIIVNGKCGEVIFDENQKEPKDAKLIIKK
;
A
#
# COMPACT_ATOMS: atom_id res chain seq x y z
N MET A 1 49.01 -8.57 2.27
CA MET A 1 48.16 -8.26 3.42
C MET A 1 46.73 -8.48 2.98
N PRO A 2 45.99 -9.47 3.49
CA PRO A 2 44.60 -9.71 3.14
C PRO A 2 43.67 -8.86 4.01
N LEU A 3 42.66 -8.30 3.37
CA LEU A 3 41.61 -7.47 3.96
C LEU A 3 40.71 -8.33 4.84
N HIS A 4 40.40 -7.81 6.01
CA HIS A 4 39.50 -8.41 7.00
C HIS A 4 38.09 -8.53 6.45
N GLY A 5 37.53 -9.75 6.44
CA GLY A 5 36.12 -10.01 6.23
C GLY A 5 35.28 -9.56 7.44
N GLU A 6 34.33 -8.72 7.21
CA GLU A 6 33.27 -8.39 8.17
C GLU A 6 32.41 -9.64 8.41
N ARG A 7 32.34 -10.09 9.65
CA ARG A 7 31.41 -11.11 10.09
C ARG A 7 30.02 -10.50 10.22
N VAL A 8 29.13 -10.96 9.39
CA VAL A 8 27.67 -10.74 9.59
C VAL A 8 27.31 -11.46 10.91
N PRO A 9 26.63 -10.80 11.85
CA PRO A 9 26.19 -11.47 13.07
C PRO A 9 25.13 -12.51 12.73
N GLU A 10 25.39 -13.78 12.96
CA GLU A 10 24.37 -14.83 12.98
C GLU A 10 23.31 -14.46 14.00
N GLY A 11 22.10 -14.11 13.51
CA GLY A 11 20.94 -13.87 14.35
C GLY A 11 20.61 -15.11 15.16
N ARG A 12 20.69 -14.99 16.45
CA ARG A 12 20.43 -16.05 17.43
C ARG A 12 19.06 -16.67 17.21
N GLU A 13 18.99 -17.91 16.79
CA GLU A 13 17.85 -18.85 16.90
C GLU A 13 17.54 -19.22 18.38
N ARG A 14 17.62 -18.30 19.29
CA ARG A 14 17.24 -18.54 20.69
C ARG A 14 15.81 -18.11 20.92
N GLY A 15 14.86 -19.03 20.89
CA GLY A 15 13.49 -18.73 21.27
C GLY A 15 12.42 -19.71 20.86
N ARG A 16 12.68 -20.64 19.92
CA ARG A 16 11.64 -21.59 19.54
C ARG A 16 11.35 -22.70 20.57
N ASP A 17 12.35 -23.09 21.35
CA ASP A 17 12.21 -24.18 22.31
C ASP A 17 11.52 -23.81 23.64
N SER A 18 11.20 -22.52 23.85
CA SER A 18 10.58 -22.05 25.10
C SER A 18 9.11 -21.62 24.99
N MET A 19 8.51 -21.67 23.79
CA MET A 19 7.12 -21.26 23.60
C MET A 19 6.15 -22.34 24.06
N GLN A 20 5.11 -21.91 24.81
CA GLN A 20 3.97 -22.79 25.10
C GLN A 20 3.21 -23.05 23.82
N THR A 21 2.88 -24.32 23.52
CA THR A 21 2.13 -24.67 22.30
C THR A 21 0.73 -25.17 22.62
N ILE A 22 -0.26 -24.58 21.97
CA ILE A 22 -1.66 -25.02 22.00
C ILE A 22 -2.00 -25.56 20.60
N ARG A 23 -2.51 -26.79 20.53
CA ARG A 23 -2.84 -27.46 19.25
C ARG A 23 -4.27 -27.99 19.25
N ASN A 24 -4.91 -27.91 18.08
CA ASN A 24 -6.21 -28.55 17.80
C ASN A 24 -7.27 -28.19 18.85
N LYS A 25 -7.36 -26.91 19.22
CA LYS A 25 -8.31 -26.42 20.21
C LYS A 25 -9.20 -25.32 19.65
N GLU A 26 -10.32 -25.17 20.29
CA GLU A 26 -11.29 -24.13 20.01
C GLU A 26 -11.47 -23.24 21.24
N PHE A 27 -11.60 -21.96 20.99
CA PHE A 27 -11.88 -20.95 22.02
C PHE A 27 -13.02 -20.07 21.56
N GLY A 28 -13.69 -19.40 22.47
CA GLY A 28 -14.76 -18.46 22.16
C GLY A 28 -14.99 -17.50 23.31
N GLY A 29 -15.84 -16.52 23.05
CA GLY A 29 -16.17 -15.49 24.06
C GLY A 29 -15.16 -14.36 24.12
N GLU A 30 -15.13 -13.71 25.27
CA GLU A 30 -14.29 -12.53 25.50
C GLU A 30 -12.91 -12.93 26.03
N ARG A 31 -11.86 -12.46 25.39
CA ARG A 31 -10.45 -12.52 25.83
C ARG A 31 -9.89 -13.91 26.21
N PRO A 32 -10.15 -14.99 25.46
CA PRO A 32 -9.73 -16.33 25.89
C PRO A 32 -8.22 -16.52 26.02
N LEU A 33 -7.40 -15.77 25.29
CA LEU A 33 -5.93 -15.82 25.32
C LEU A 33 -5.31 -14.43 25.61
N TYR A 34 -6.00 -13.64 26.42
CA TYR A 34 -5.58 -12.30 26.80
C TYR A 34 -4.23 -12.31 27.55
N ALA A 35 -3.40 -11.31 27.26
CA ALA A 35 -2.10 -11.12 27.89
C ALA A 35 -1.17 -12.35 27.82
N SER A 36 -1.24 -13.11 26.72
CA SER A 36 -0.38 -14.27 26.51
C SER A 36 1.02 -13.86 26.07
N HIS A 37 2.02 -14.63 26.47
CA HIS A 37 3.42 -14.43 26.14
C HIS A 37 4.04 -15.74 25.69
N ASP A 38 4.95 -15.69 24.68
CA ASP A 38 5.67 -16.84 24.19
C ASP A 38 4.74 -18.02 23.85
N LEU A 39 3.68 -17.74 23.07
CA LEU A 39 2.61 -18.68 22.78
C LEU A 39 2.59 -19.03 21.28
N ARG A 40 2.57 -20.34 21.00
CA ARG A 40 2.33 -20.89 19.65
C ARG A 40 0.94 -21.53 19.59
N LEU A 41 0.18 -21.15 18.57
CA LEU A 41 -1.13 -21.69 18.22
C LEU A 41 -1.00 -22.48 16.92
N GLU A 42 -1.40 -23.76 16.91
CA GLU A 42 -1.38 -24.62 15.73
C GLU A 42 -2.76 -25.26 15.52
N ASN A 43 -3.39 -25.01 14.37
CA ASN A 43 -4.74 -25.50 14.05
C ASN A 43 -5.76 -25.14 15.15
N VAL A 44 -5.81 -23.87 15.52
CA VAL A 44 -6.70 -23.34 16.55
C VAL A 44 -7.79 -22.51 15.92
N THR A 45 -9.04 -22.74 16.34
CA THR A 45 -10.17 -21.88 15.97
C THR A 45 -10.54 -20.98 17.15
N ILE A 46 -10.59 -19.67 16.88
CA ILE A 46 -11.13 -18.71 17.84
C ILE A 46 -12.47 -18.23 17.29
N HIS A 47 -13.54 -18.75 17.87
CA HIS A 47 -14.92 -18.45 17.49
C HIS A 47 -15.34 -17.01 17.80
N ILE A 48 -16.55 -16.67 17.45
CA ILE A 48 -17.13 -15.34 17.66
C ILE A 48 -16.98 -14.90 19.11
N GLY A 49 -16.48 -13.71 19.27
CA GLY A 49 -16.16 -13.07 20.55
C GLY A 49 -15.32 -11.83 20.29
N GLU A 50 -14.55 -11.40 21.28
CA GLU A 50 -13.69 -10.23 21.07
C GLU A 50 -12.38 -10.27 21.87
N SER A 51 -11.39 -9.54 21.33
CA SER A 51 -10.13 -9.27 22.02
C SER A 51 -9.34 -10.52 22.44
N SER A 52 -9.39 -11.58 21.63
CA SER A 52 -8.92 -12.91 22.00
C SER A 52 -7.44 -13.00 22.36
N ILE A 53 -6.58 -12.23 21.69
CA ILE A 53 -5.12 -12.24 21.89
C ILE A 53 -4.64 -10.80 22.19
N LYS A 54 -5.48 -10.03 22.86
CA LYS A 54 -5.16 -8.64 23.18
C LYS A 54 -4.02 -8.55 24.22
N GLU A 55 -3.21 -7.49 24.12
CA GLU A 55 -2.10 -7.17 25.05
C GLU A 55 -1.06 -8.29 25.20
N SER A 56 -0.83 -9.02 24.13
CA SER A 56 0.08 -10.18 24.08
C SER A 56 1.41 -9.84 23.44
N ASN A 57 2.40 -10.70 23.61
CA ASN A 57 3.66 -10.57 22.90
C ASN A 57 4.29 -11.93 22.54
N ASN A 58 5.11 -11.94 21.50
CA ASN A 58 5.77 -13.10 20.97
C ASN A 58 4.79 -14.26 20.70
N ILE A 59 3.87 -14.04 19.76
CA ILE A 59 2.82 -14.98 19.40
C ILE A 59 3.11 -15.56 18.00
N GLU A 60 3.00 -16.87 17.86
CA GLU A 60 2.99 -17.54 16.57
C GLU A 60 1.64 -18.22 16.36
N ALA A 61 1.01 -17.99 15.21
CA ALA A 61 -0.24 -18.66 14.83
C ALA A 61 -0.07 -19.33 13.47
N GLU A 62 -0.28 -20.62 13.39
CA GLU A 62 -0.17 -21.43 12.18
C GLU A 62 -1.46 -22.21 11.94
N GLU A 63 -1.99 -22.11 10.71
CA GLU A 63 -3.22 -22.81 10.27
C GLU A 63 -4.43 -22.50 11.19
N CYS A 64 -4.49 -21.29 11.75
CA CYS A 64 -5.54 -20.87 12.66
C CYS A 64 -6.68 -20.15 11.95
N ARG A 65 -7.86 -20.17 12.59
CA ARG A 65 -9.05 -19.46 12.13
C ARG A 65 -9.54 -18.48 13.19
N PHE A 66 -9.67 -17.22 12.82
CA PHE A 66 -10.12 -16.14 13.69
C PHE A 66 -11.49 -15.64 13.22
N GLU A 67 -12.51 -15.75 14.07
CA GLU A 67 -13.89 -15.33 13.79
C GLU A 67 -14.33 -14.15 14.67
N GLY A 68 -13.66 -13.91 15.79
CA GLY A 68 -13.95 -12.80 16.70
C GLY A 68 -13.30 -11.50 16.27
N LYS A 69 -13.86 -10.37 16.68
CA LYS A 69 -13.30 -9.02 16.41
C LYS A 69 -12.17 -8.67 17.38
N TYR A 70 -11.36 -7.68 16.96
CA TYR A 70 -10.25 -7.13 17.78
C TYR A 70 -9.16 -8.14 18.12
N VAL A 71 -8.88 -9.10 17.26
CA VAL A 71 -7.78 -10.05 17.42
C VAL A 71 -6.44 -9.32 17.31
N PHE A 72 -5.44 -9.69 18.07
CA PHE A 72 -4.11 -9.06 18.11
C PHE A 72 -4.15 -7.54 18.37
N TRP A 73 -5.05 -7.08 19.22
CA TRP A 73 -5.10 -5.69 19.65
C TRP A 73 -4.00 -5.41 20.68
N GLU A 74 -3.21 -4.36 20.48
CA GLU A 74 -2.06 -4.04 21.34
C GLU A 74 -1.08 -5.22 21.53
N THR A 75 -0.89 -6.01 20.48
CA THR A 75 0.02 -7.18 20.48
C THR A 75 1.36 -6.81 19.82
N ARG A 76 2.46 -7.32 20.36
CA ARG A 76 3.81 -7.03 19.87
C ARG A 76 4.57 -8.29 19.47
N GLY A 77 5.23 -8.23 18.30
CA GLY A 77 6.07 -9.32 17.83
C GLY A 77 5.26 -10.59 17.60
N PHE A 78 4.51 -10.67 16.51
CA PHE A 78 3.72 -11.85 16.21
C PHE A 78 3.84 -12.29 14.76
N ARG A 79 3.68 -13.57 14.54
CA ARG A 79 3.71 -14.22 13.23
C ARG A 79 2.41 -14.95 12.98
N VAL A 80 1.86 -14.79 11.78
CA VAL A 80 0.61 -15.41 11.36
C VAL A 80 0.87 -16.11 10.03
N HIS A 81 0.73 -17.43 9.99
CA HIS A 81 1.02 -18.23 8.79
C HIS A 81 -0.15 -19.14 8.45
N LYS A 82 -0.56 -19.15 7.19
CA LYS A 82 -1.70 -19.95 6.68
C LYS A 82 -2.99 -19.80 7.50
N CYS A 83 -3.24 -18.61 8.00
CA CYS A 83 -4.41 -18.33 8.82
C CYS A 83 -5.53 -17.67 8.01
N VAL A 84 -6.75 -17.80 8.54
CA VAL A 84 -7.94 -17.15 8.00
C VAL A 84 -8.52 -16.20 9.04
N PHE A 85 -8.69 -14.94 8.66
CA PHE A 85 -9.51 -13.97 9.38
C PHE A 85 -10.84 -13.85 8.64
N THR A 86 -11.92 -14.30 9.26
CA THR A 86 -13.26 -14.22 8.65
C THR A 86 -13.78 -12.78 8.64
N GLU A 87 -14.84 -12.49 7.93
CA GLU A 87 -15.45 -11.16 7.86
C GLU A 87 -15.79 -10.60 9.25
N SER A 88 -16.19 -11.43 10.19
CA SER A 88 -16.49 -11.04 11.58
C SER A 88 -15.25 -10.69 12.41
N ALA A 89 -14.05 -11.08 11.99
CA ALA A 89 -12.78 -10.74 12.66
C ALA A 89 -12.32 -9.29 12.40
N ARG A 90 -13.24 -8.40 12.13
CA ARG A 90 -12.98 -7.00 11.79
C ARG A 90 -12.27 -6.21 12.89
N SER A 91 -11.66 -5.12 12.50
CA SER A 91 -10.97 -4.20 13.40
C SER A 91 -9.86 -4.85 14.22
N SER A 92 -9.23 -5.87 13.65
CA SER A 92 -8.11 -6.58 14.26
C SER A 92 -6.77 -5.92 13.91
N LEU A 93 -5.71 -6.30 14.64
CA LEU A 93 -4.37 -5.78 14.40
C LEU A 93 -4.27 -4.26 14.60
N TRP A 94 -4.96 -3.73 15.62
CA TRP A 94 -4.92 -2.32 15.97
C TRP A 94 -3.95 -2.07 17.13
N TYR A 95 -3.20 -0.94 17.05
CA TYR A 95 -2.23 -0.50 18.04
C TYR A 95 -1.11 -1.51 18.32
N SER A 96 -0.81 -2.36 17.36
CA SER A 96 0.14 -3.46 17.48
C SER A 96 1.43 -3.16 16.74
N SER A 97 2.45 -4.00 16.93
CA SER A 97 3.72 -3.82 16.23
C SER A 97 4.40 -5.16 15.87
N ASP A 98 5.29 -5.09 14.89
CA ASP A 98 6.18 -6.18 14.47
C ASP A 98 5.40 -7.45 14.08
N CYS A 99 4.49 -7.25 13.10
CA CYS A 99 3.67 -8.31 12.50
C CYS A 99 4.34 -8.90 11.26
N ARG A 100 4.41 -10.23 11.19
CA ARG A 100 4.70 -10.96 9.96
C ARG A 100 3.55 -11.88 9.61
N MET A 101 2.87 -11.60 8.48
CA MET A 101 1.73 -12.39 7.97
C MET A 101 2.11 -13.01 6.63
N THR A 102 1.93 -14.34 6.49
CA THR A 102 2.28 -15.04 5.27
C THR A 102 1.24 -16.12 4.91
N ASP A 103 0.95 -16.25 3.62
CA ASP A 103 0.04 -17.27 3.08
C ASP A 103 -1.36 -17.25 3.71
N CYS A 104 -1.87 -16.06 4.04
CA CYS A 104 -3.12 -15.89 4.76
C CYS A 104 -4.28 -15.45 3.85
N LYS A 105 -5.50 -15.60 4.36
CA LYS A 105 -6.71 -15.00 3.80
C LYS A 105 -7.38 -14.11 4.84
N VAL A 106 -7.55 -12.85 4.51
CA VAL A 106 -8.12 -11.84 5.41
C VAL A 106 -9.43 -11.31 4.81
N GLU A 107 -10.55 -11.90 5.21
CA GLU A 107 -11.89 -11.51 4.74
C GLU A 107 -12.46 -10.32 5.54
N ALA A 108 -11.81 -9.95 6.62
CA ALA A 108 -12.24 -8.91 7.54
C ALA A 108 -11.85 -7.51 7.07
N PRO A 109 -12.76 -6.53 7.15
CA PRO A 109 -12.44 -5.12 6.91
C PRO A 109 -11.79 -4.46 8.14
N LYS A 110 -11.26 -3.25 7.94
CA LYS A 110 -10.73 -2.36 8.99
C LYS A 110 -9.56 -2.96 9.77
N MET A 111 -8.68 -3.66 9.05
CA MET A 111 -7.49 -4.30 9.60
C MET A 111 -6.31 -3.32 9.64
N PHE A 112 -5.36 -3.55 10.52
CA PHE A 112 -4.12 -2.76 10.63
C PHE A 112 -4.37 -1.26 10.83
N ARG A 113 -4.50 -0.83 12.06
CA ARG A 113 -4.61 0.60 12.38
C ARG A 113 -3.61 1.00 13.47
N ARG A 114 -2.90 2.12 13.22
CA ARG A 114 -1.87 2.65 14.12
C ARG A 114 -0.83 1.60 14.50
N MET A 115 -0.33 0.91 13.49
CA MET A 115 0.69 -0.14 13.63
C MET A 115 2.02 0.31 13.04
N LYS A 116 3.08 -0.29 13.57
CA LYS A 116 4.43 -0.14 13.04
C LYS A 116 5.08 -1.51 12.83
N GLY A 117 5.82 -1.65 11.71
CA GLY A 117 6.50 -2.90 11.40
C GLY A 117 5.54 -3.98 10.91
N ILE A 118 5.08 -3.85 9.67
CA ILE A 118 4.12 -4.75 9.04
C ILE A 118 4.78 -5.42 7.84
N TYR A 119 4.88 -6.73 7.86
CA TYR A 119 5.31 -7.53 6.71
C TYR A 119 4.19 -8.48 6.31
N VAL A 120 3.73 -8.39 5.07
CA VAL A 120 2.68 -9.27 4.51
C VAL A 120 3.16 -9.86 3.20
N GLU A 121 3.02 -11.17 3.04
CA GLU A 121 3.43 -11.88 1.83
C GLU A 121 2.41 -12.97 1.45
N ASN A 122 2.18 -13.17 0.14
CA ASN A 122 1.27 -14.20 -0.39
C ASN A 122 -0.11 -14.20 0.28
N THR A 123 -0.71 -13.04 0.45
CA THR A 123 -1.95 -12.90 1.23
C THR A 123 -3.04 -12.24 0.40
N ASP A 124 -4.26 -12.72 0.54
CA ASP A 124 -5.45 -12.20 -0.14
C ASP A 124 -6.37 -11.48 0.85
N PHE A 125 -6.79 -10.26 0.47
CA PHE A 125 -7.72 -9.42 1.23
C PHE A 125 -8.96 -9.11 0.35
N PRO A 126 -9.95 -9.99 0.29
CA PRO A 126 -11.10 -9.79 -0.60
C PRO A 126 -12.09 -8.71 -0.14
N ASN A 127 -11.94 -8.20 1.09
CA ASN A 127 -12.81 -7.18 1.68
C ASN A 127 -12.02 -6.27 2.62
N ALA A 128 -11.26 -5.33 2.07
CA ALA A 128 -10.26 -4.57 2.81
C ALA A 128 -10.62 -3.09 3.02
N GLU A 129 -11.90 -2.76 3.13
CA GLU A 129 -12.34 -1.39 3.44
C GLU A 129 -11.60 -0.83 4.68
N GLU A 130 -11.12 0.41 4.61
CA GLU A 130 -10.45 1.12 5.70
C GLU A 130 -9.27 0.36 6.35
N THR A 131 -8.46 -0.31 5.55
CA THR A 131 -7.32 -1.10 6.02
C THR A 131 -6.00 -0.32 5.88
N PHE A 132 -5.02 -0.57 6.76
CA PHE A 132 -3.72 0.10 6.86
C PHE A 132 -3.80 1.61 7.13
N TRP A 133 -4.59 2.04 8.10
CA TRP A 133 -4.69 3.45 8.48
C TRP A 133 -3.68 3.84 9.57
N ASP A 134 -3.03 5.00 9.40
CA ASP A 134 -2.03 5.53 10.33
C ASP A 134 -0.92 4.51 10.66
N CYS A 135 -0.51 3.72 9.68
CA CYS A 135 0.51 2.68 9.85
C CYS A 135 1.87 3.12 9.28
N SER A 136 2.94 2.50 9.75
CA SER A 136 4.28 2.78 9.27
C SER A 136 5.16 1.54 9.15
N ASP A 137 6.22 1.65 8.34
CA ASP A 137 7.15 0.56 8.08
C ASP A 137 6.41 -0.69 7.57
N ILE A 138 5.80 -0.52 6.39
CA ILE A 138 4.94 -1.51 5.75
C ILE A 138 5.68 -2.13 4.56
N THR A 139 5.74 -3.44 4.51
CA THR A 139 6.22 -4.19 3.35
C THR A 139 5.18 -5.20 2.92
N LEU A 140 4.72 -5.09 1.65
CA LEU A 140 3.82 -6.06 1.03
C LEU A 140 4.51 -6.74 -0.15
N LYS A 141 4.38 -8.05 -0.26
CA LYS A 141 4.87 -8.83 -1.41
C LYS A 141 3.83 -9.83 -1.87
N ASN A 142 3.54 -9.83 -3.16
CA ASN A 142 2.60 -10.78 -3.74
C ASN A 142 1.23 -10.76 -2.99
N VAL A 143 0.60 -9.58 -2.96
CA VAL A 143 -0.65 -9.33 -2.21
C VAL A 143 -1.73 -8.86 -3.16
N ARG A 144 -2.92 -9.42 -2.99
CA ARG A 144 -4.14 -8.98 -3.67
C ARG A 144 -5.11 -8.38 -2.66
N ILE A 145 -5.69 -7.23 -3.03
CA ILE A 145 -6.64 -6.49 -2.20
C ILE A 145 -7.86 -6.09 -3.05
N ALA A 146 -9.06 -6.34 -2.56
CA ALA A 146 -10.29 -5.97 -3.22
C ALA A 146 -11.34 -5.41 -2.24
N ASN A 147 -12.38 -4.76 -2.77
CA ASN A 147 -13.40 -4.06 -1.98
C ASN A 147 -12.75 -3.14 -0.94
N ALA A 148 -11.87 -2.28 -1.39
CA ALA A 148 -10.85 -1.68 -0.55
C ALA A 148 -10.85 -0.16 -0.63
N ASP A 149 -11.98 0.46 -0.38
CA ASP A 149 -12.04 1.91 -0.27
C ASP A 149 -11.26 2.40 0.97
N TYR A 150 -10.56 3.53 0.80
CA TYR A 150 -9.78 4.18 1.86
C TYR A 150 -8.61 3.34 2.42
N LEU A 151 -7.76 2.79 1.53
CA LEU A 151 -6.54 2.08 1.93
C LEU A 151 -5.38 3.04 2.24
N PHE A 152 -4.52 2.66 3.19
CA PHE A 152 -3.26 3.33 3.53
C PHE A 152 -3.38 4.82 3.90
N MET A 153 -4.53 5.24 4.40
CA MET A 153 -4.75 6.62 4.82
C MET A 153 -3.72 7.06 5.86
N HIS A 154 -3.02 8.18 5.62
CA HIS A 154 -2.00 8.75 6.51
C HIS A 154 -0.84 7.80 6.87
N SER A 155 -0.63 6.75 6.10
CA SER A 155 0.44 5.78 6.35
C SER A 155 1.74 6.18 5.66
N HIS A 156 2.87 5.69 6.16
CA HIS A 156 4.17 6.09 5.62
C HIS A 156 5.23 4.97 5.68
N ASP A 157 6.32 5.17 4.93
CA ASP A 157 7.40 4.21 4.81
C ASP A 157 6.89 2.87 4.28
N ILE A 158 6.31 2.91 3.08
CA ILE A 158 5.59 1.80 2.44
C ILE A 158 6.41 1.27 1.27
N ARG A 159 6.65 -0.05 1.24
CA ARG A 159 7.26 -0.78 0.12
C ARG A 159 6.35 -1.91 -0.33
N ILE A 160 6.05 -1.93 -1.62
CA ILE A 160 5.14 -2.92 -2.21
C ILE A 160 5.74 -3.48 -3.49
N ASP A 161 5.71 -4.79 -3.65
CA ASP A 161 6.11 -5.46 -4.88
C ASP A 161 5.15 -6.61 -5.24
N ASN A 162 4.81 -6.71 -6.52
CA ASN A 162 3.82 -7.64 -7.05
C ASN A 162 2.46 -7.52 -6.33
N TYR A 163 1.66 -6.54 -6.78
CA TYR A 163 0.48 -6.09 -6.05
C TYR A 163 -0.70 -5.86 -6.97
N HIS A 164 -1.89 -6.22 -6.52
CA HIS A 164 -3.13 -5.88 -7.20
C HIS A 164 -4.14 -5.30 -6.23
N GLN A 165 -4.74 -4.16 -6.59
CA GLN A 165 -5.70 -3.45 -5.75
C GLN A 165 -6.92 -3.01 -6.55
N ASP A 166 -8.09 -3.26 -5.99
CA ASP A 166 -9.39 -2.74 -6.44
C ASP A 166 -10.08 -2.01 -5.28
N GLY A 167 -10.19 -0.69 -5.38
CA GLY A 167 -10.84 0.16 -4.38
C GLY A 167 -10.37 1.60 -4.45
N ASN A 168 -11.23 2.54 -4.08
CA ASN A 168 -11.04 3.98 -4.25
C ASN A 168 -10.35 4.65 -3.05
N TYR A 169 -9.86 5.88 -3.27
CA TYR A 169 -9.30 6.75 -2.23
C TYR A 169 -8.08 6.17 -1.52
N SER A 170 -7.23 5.44 -2.25
CA SER A 170 -6.06 4.78 -1.67
C SER A 170 -4.85 5.71 -1.57
N PHE A 171 -4.01 5.46 -0.57
CA PHE A 171 -2.75 6.18 -0.31
C PHE A 171 -2.92 7.70 -0.11
N GLN A 172 -4.10 8.16 0.29
CA GLN A 172 -4.29 9.58 0.56
C GLN A 172 -3.48 10.00 1.79
N TYR A 173 -2.78 11.13 1.68
CA TYR A 173 -1.86 11.65 2.70
C TYR A 173 -0.71 10.70 3.05
N ALA A 174 -0.43 9.70 2.22
CA ALA A 174 0.67 8.76 2.44
C ALA A 174 2.03 9.42 2.13
N LYS A 175 3.09 8.96 2.80
CA LYS A 175 4.44 9.47 2.60
C LYS A 175 5.47 8.36 2.45
N ASN A 176 6.52 8.63 1.66
CA ASN A 176 7.63 7.70 1.45
C ASN A 176 7.11 6.35 0.96
N VAL A 177 6.52 6.34 -0.24
CA VAL A 177 5.90 5.15 -0.85
C VAL A 177 6.73 4.71 -2.04
N GLU A 178 7.08 3.43 -2.09
CA GLU A 178 7.75 2.79 -3.22
C GLU A 178 6.98 1.54 -3.63
N ILE A 179 6.50 1.49 -4.88
CA ILE A 179 5.69 0.38 -5.40
C ILE A 179 6.25 -0.08 -6.73
N HIS A 180 6.45 -1.39 -6.87
CA HIS A 180 6.90 -2.04 -8.10
C HIS A 180 5.90 -3.11 -8.55
N ASN A 181 5.75 -3.28 -9.86
CA ASN A 181 5.01 -4.38 -10.47
C ASN A 181 3.56 -4.47 -9.93
N ALA A 182 2.80 -3.40 -10.07
CA ALA A 182 1.46 -3.33 -9.50
C ALA A 182 0.38 -2.94 -10.51
N VAL A 183 -0.85 -3.41 -10.23
CA VAL A 183 -2.08 -2.89 -10.83
C VAL A 183 -2.89 -2.22 -9.72
N ILE A 184 -3.16 -0.93 -9.87
CA ILE A 184 -3.91 -0.12 -8.91
C ILE A 184 -5.12 0.47 -9.60
N ASN A 185 -6.29 -0.06 -9.29
CA ASN A 185 -7.58 0.42 -9.76
C ASN A 185 -8.21 1.26 -8.64
N SER A 186 -8.01 2.58 -8.71
CA SER A 186 -8.40 3.48 -7.63
C SER A 186 -8.63 4.90 -8.12
N LYS A 187 -9.84 5.36 -8.00
CA LYS A 187 -10.16 6.79 -8.11
C LYS A 187 -9.54 7.55 -6.92
N ASP A 188 -9.12 8.79 -7.16
CA ASP A 188 -8.51 9.67 -6.12
C ASP A 188 -7.34 9.03 -5.35
N ALA A 189 -6.55 8.16 -6.01
CA ALA A 189 -5.38 7.57 -5.40
C ALA A 189 -4.26 8.60 -5.21
N PHE A 190 -3.49 8.47 -4.14
CA PHE A 190 -2.33 9.30 -3.82
C PHE A 190 -2.63 10.81 -3.65
N TRP A 191 -3.85 11.16 -3.30
CA TRP A 191 -4.23 12.54 -3.00
C TRP A 191 -3.38 13.10 -1.83
N GLU A 192 -2.79 14.29 -2.02
CA GLU A 192 -1.89 14.92 -1.05
C GLU A 192 -0.77 14.00 -0.51
N SER A 193 -0.33 13.03 -1.30
CA SER A 193 0.80 12.18 -0.95
C SER A 193 2.14 12.85 -1.20
N GLU A 194 3.20 12.35 -0.57
CA GLU A 194 4.53 12.94 -0.65
C GLU A 194 5.62 11.86 -0.77
N ASN A 195 6.62 12.09 -1.64
CA ASN A 195 7.71 11.16 -1.89
C ASN A 195 7.21 9.78 -2.34
N VAL A 196 6.57 9.73 -3.50
CA VAL A 196 6.02 8.50 -4.08
C VAL A 196 6.82 8.12 -5.32
N THR A 197 7.26 6.87 -5.39
CA THR A 197 7.89 6.27 -6.57
C THR A 197 7.12 5.01 -7.00
N LEU A 198 6.62 5.01 -8.23
CA LEU A 198 5.93 3.86 -8.82
C LEU A 198 6.70 3.40 -10.07
N VAL A 199 7.01 2.10 -10.14
CA VAL A 199 7.81 1.51 -11.21
C VAL A 199 7.10 0.29 -11.80
N ASP A 200 6.97 0.24 -13.12
CA ASP A 200 6.32 -0.86 -13.83
C ASP A 200 4.89 -1.12 -13.33
N CYS A 201 4.10 -0.03 -13.16
CA CYS A 201 2.74 -0.11 -12.64
C CYS A 201 1.69 0.24 -13.70
N GLU A 202 0.52 -0.36 -13.56
CA GLU A 202 -0.71 0.02 -14.24
C GLU A 202 -1.61 0.76 -13.25
N LEU A 203 -1.96 2.01 -13.58
CA LEU A 203 -2.66 2.93 -12.70
C LEU A 203 -3.95 3.36 -13.37
N ASN A 204 -5.08 2.89 -12.86
CA ASN A 204 -6.39 3.10 -13.46
C ASN A 204 -7.30 3.84 -12.48
N GLY A 205 -7.76 5.02 -12.86
CA GLY A 205 -8.70 5.80 -12.07
C GLY A 205 -8.49 7.30 -12.20
N GLU A 206 -9.55 8.06 -12.05
CA GLU A 206 -9.58 9.52 -12.15
C GLU A 206 -8.79 10.19 -11.00
N TYR A 207 -8.31 11.42 -11.26
CA TYR A 207 -7.75 12.34 -10.26
C TYR A 207 -6.52 11.81 -9.50
N LEU A 208 -5.70 11.00 -10.17
CA LEU A 208 -4.49 10.42 -9.61
C LEU A 208 -3.51 11.49 -9.11
N ALA A 209 -3.05 11.35 -7.88
CA ALA A 209 -2.00 12.12 -7.22
C ALA A 209 -2.25 13.65 -7.12
N TRP A 210 -3.49 14.09 -7.11
CA TRP A 210 -3.80 15.50 -6.94
C TRP A 210 -3.18 16.06 -5.66
N TYR A 211 -2.59 17.24 -5.78
CA TYR A 211 -1.87 17.95 -4.70
C TYR A 211 -0.68 17.16 -4.12
N GLY A 212 -0.18 16.17 -4.87
CA GLY A 212 1.00 15.42 -4.48
C GLY A 212 2.29 16.24 -4.54
N LYS A 213 3.29 15.77 -3.81
CA LYS A 213 4.64 16.37 -3.81
C LYS A 213 5.69 15.31 -4.06
N ASN A 214 6.65 15.61 -4.96
CA ASN A 214 7.73 14.69 -5.31
C ASN A 214 7.21 13.31 -5.70
N ILE A 215 6.50 13.26 -6.82
CA ILE A 215 5.89 12.04 -7.39
C ILE A 215 6.73 11.61 -8.60
N ARG A 216 7.21 10.38 -8.61
CA ARG A 216 8.00 9.80 -9.69
C ARG A 216 7.34 8.53 -10.23
N LEU A 217 7.08 8.50 -11.53
CA LEU A 217 6.51 7.35 -12.23
C LEU A 217 7.50 6.87 -13.31
N VAL A 218 7.83 5.59 -13.30
CA VAL A 218 8.78 4.99 -14.24
C VAL A 218 8.14 3.81 -14.95
N ARG A 219 8.06 3.87 -16.27
CA ARG A 219 7.45 2.82 -17.12
C ARG A 219 6.05 2.41 -16.65
N CYS A 220 5.25 3.40 -16.25
CA CYS A 220 3.87 3.18 -15.83
C CYS A 220 2.91 3.43 -17.00
N HIS A 221 1.78 2.72 -16.99
CA HIS A 221 0.63 2.98 -17.86
C HIS A 221 -0.50 3.61 -17.02
N LEU A 222 -1.05 4.73 -17.50
CA LEU A 222 -2.04 5.52 -16.75
C LEU A 222 -3.33 5.67 -17.55
N THR A 223 -4.47 5.42 -16.91
CA THR A 223 -5.80 5.63 -17.49
C THR A 223 -6.70 6.43 -16.53
N GLY A 224 -7.64 7.19 -17.07
CA GLY A 224 -8.59 8.02 -16.32
C GLY A 224 -8.44 9.51 -16.60
N GLU A 225 -9.39 10.29 -16.13
CA GLU A 225 -9.44 11.74 -16.36
C GLU A 225 -8.62 12.55 -15.36
N GLN A 226 -8.12 13.71 -15.81
CA GLN A 226 -7.48 14.72 -14.95
C GLN A 226 -6.39 14.16 -14.04
N LEU A 227 -5.53 13.34 -14.63
CA LEU A 227 -4.44 12.70 -13.91
C LEU A 227 -3.32 13.69 -13.61
N LEU A 228 -2.69 13.55 -12.45
CA LEU A 228 -1.46 14.23 -12.09
C LEU A 228 -1.58 15.76 -12.11
N CYS A 229 -2.72 16.29 -11.66
CA CYS A 229 -2.97 17.72 -11.55
C CYS A 229 -2.53 18.24 -10.18
N TYR A 230 -2.10 19.51 -10.14
CA TYR A 230 -1.65 20.19 -8.92
C TYR A 230 -0.45 19.54 -8.20
N VAL A 231 0.38 18.79 -8.92
CA VAL A 231 1.55 18.11 -8.35
C VAL A 231 2.75 19.03 -8.34
N ASP A 232 3.39 19.15 -7.20
CA ASP A 232 4.67 19.85 -7.05
C ASP A 232 5.84 18.85 -7.15
N GLY A 233 6.60 18.93 -8.23
CA GLY A 233 7.73 18.02 -8.49
C GLY A 233 7.31 16.67 -9.05
N LEU A 234 6.63 16.67 -10.20
CA LEU A 234 6.27 15.47 -10.94
C LEU A 234 7.36 15.04 -11.91
N THR A 235 7.74 13.79 -11.89
CA THR A 235 8.67 13.18 -12.86
C THR A 235 8.06 11.94 -13.47
N LEU A 236 8.01 11.88 -14.81
CA LEU A 236 7.61 10.69 -15.56
C LEU A 236 8.75 10.23 -16.47
N GLU A 237 9.11 8.95 -16.39
CA GLU A 237 10.12 8.32 -17.22
C GLU A 237 9.50 7.17 -18.02
N ASP A 238 9.45 7.30 -19.33
CA ASP A 238 8.96 6.27 -20.25
C ASP A 238 7.54 5.76 -19.93
N CYS A 239 6.67 6.66 -19.50
CA CYS A 239 5.27 6.33 -19.19
C CYS A 239 4.39 6.39 -20.45
N THR A 240 3.24 5.71 -20.38
CA THR A 240 2.20 5.72 -21.43
C THR A 240 0.86 6.09 -20.84
N PHE A 241 -0.05 6.62 -21.66
CA PHE A 241 -1.40 6.99 -21.26
C PHE A 241 -2.44 6.28 -22.12
N GLY A 242 -3.59 5.95 -21.51
CA GLY A 242 -4.76 5.47 -22.23
C GLY A 242 -5.50 6.60 -22.97
N GLU A 243 -6.42 6.23 -23.87
CA GLU A 243 -7.20 7.19 -24.66
C GLU A 243 -8.12 8.07 -23.80
N ASP A 244 -8.50 7.60 -22.63
CA ASP A 244 -9.34 8.31 -21.64
C ASP A 244 -8.54 9.28 -20.75
N ALA A 245 -7.22 9.27 -20.82
CA ALA A 245 -6.35 10.16 -20.06
C ALA A 245 -6.37 11.57 -20.67
N ASN A 246 -7.38 12.35 -20.31
CA ASN A 246 -7.56 13.72 -20.77
C ASN A 246 -7.26 14.76 -19.69
N LEU A 247 -7.00 16.00 -20.09
CA LEU A 247 -6.76 17.15 -19.23
C LEU A 247 -5.69 16.91 -18.16
N ILE A 248 -4.61 16.22 -18.52
CA ILE A 248 -3.53 15.86 -17.60
C ILE A 248 -2.63 17.06 -17.27
N PHE A 249 -1.97 17.00 -16.10
CA PHE A 249 -0.92 17.92 -15.62
C PHE A 249 -1.37 19.33 -15.24
N GLU A 250 -2.67 19.59 -15.08
CA GLU A 250 -3.13 20.95 -14.75
C GLU A 250 -2.44 21.49 -13.49
N TYR A 251 -1.80 22.65 -13.61
CA TYR A 251 -1.04 23.33 -12.56
C TYR A 251 0.08 22.52 -11.90
N SER A 252 0.64 21.54 -12.59
CA SER A 252 1.77 20.73 -12.10
C SER A 252 3.11 21.25 -12.59
N THR A 253 4.13 21.15 -11.74
CA THR A 253 5.52 21.27 -12.16
C THR A 253 5.96 19.88 -12.64
N VAL A 254 6.24 19.71 -13.95
CA VAL A 254 6.39 18.40 -14.55
C VAL A 254 7.59 18.27 -15.48
N ASN A 255 8.38 17.21 -15.25
CA ASN A 255 9.37 16.73 -16.22
C ASN A 255 8.96 15.34 -16.66
N ALA A 256 8.62 15.17 -17.93
CA ALA A 256 8.03 13.92 -18.40
C ALA A 256 8.65 13.48 -19.73
N THR A 257 8.88 12.17 -19.86
CA THR A 257 9.04 11.45 -21.12
C THR A 257 7.87 10.47 -21.26
N ILE A 258 7.06 10.70 -22.29
CA ILE A 258 5.84 9.93 -22.58
C ILE A 258 6.05 9.18 -23.87
N ASN A 259 5.88 7.86 -23.86
CA ASN A 259 6.01 6.99 -25.03
C ASN A 259 4.62 6.62 -25.56
N GLY A 260 4.21 7.25 -26.65
CA GLY A 260 2.90 7.08 -27.27
C GLY A 260 2.07 8.36 -27.29
N ASP A 261 0.81 8.21 -27.67
CA ASP A 261 -0.10 9.32 -27.86
C ASP A 261 -0.67 9.83 -26.53
N VAL A 262 -1.01 11.11 -26.48
CA VAL A 262 -1.67 11.77 -25.34
C VAL A 262 -2.93 12.45 -25.84
N THR A 263 -4.04 12.26 -25.18
CA THR A 263 -5.34 12.84 -25.55
C THR A 263 -5.36 14.35 -25.35
N SER A 264 -5.05 14.84 -24.16
CA SER A 264 -4.93 16.28 -23.93
C SER A 264 -4.08 16.64 -22.71
N ILE A 265 -3.37 17.76 -22.81
CA ILE A 265 -2.57 18.37 -21.75
C ILE A 265 -3.18 19.72 -21.44
N LYS A 266 -3.39 20.04 -20.17
CA LYS A 266 -4.00 21.32 -19.77
C LYS A 266 -3.13 22.06 -18.75
N ASN A 267 -2.86 23.31 -19.01
CA ASN A 267 -2.26 24.29 -18.09
C ASN A 267 -1.07 23.76 -17.24
N PRO A 268 -0.09 23.02 -17.77
CA PRO A 268 1.08 22.66 -16.98
C PRO A 268 1.84 23.93 -16.55
N SER A 269 2.31 24.00 -15.30
CA SER A 269 2.94 25.20 -14.78
C SER A 269 4.38 25.38 -15.26
N SER A 270 5.22 24.37 -15.09
CA SER A 270 6.65 24.46 -15.45
C SER A 270 7.25 23.09 -15.75
N GLY A 271 8.50 23.11 -16.22
CA GLY A 271 9.27 21.92 -16.56
C GLY A 271 9.22 21.58 -18.06
N THR A 272 9.58 20.36 -18.41
CA THR A 272 9.67 19.91 -19.81
C THR A 272 8.91 18.61 -20.03
N ILE A 273 7.97 18.62 -20.95
CA ILE A 273 7.16 17.46 -21.32
C ILE A 273 7.56 17.03 -22.72
N ILE A 274 8.07 15.81 -22.87
CA ILE A 274 8.45 15.19 -24.14
C ILE A 274 7.42 14.12 -24.47
N VAL A 275 6.71 14.27 -25.58
CA VAL A 275 5.76 13.29 -26.09
C VAL A 275 6.36 12.62 -27.32
N ASN A 276 6.72 11.34 -27.23
CA ASN A 276 7.14 10.50 -28.34
C ASN A 276 5.90 9.86 -28.98
N GLY A 277 5.11 10.67 -29.69
CA GLY A 277 3.82 10.33 -30.26
C GLY A 277 3.04 11.57 -30.62
N LYS A 278 1.71 11.46 -30.70
CA LYS A 278 0.82 12.57 -30.98
C LYS A 278 0.28 13.17 -29.67
N CYS A 279 0.10 14.47 -29.64
CA CYS A 279 -0.70 15.14 -28.62
C CYS A 279 -1.97 15.66 -29.31
N GLY A 280 -3.15 15.24 -28.83
CA GLY A 280 -4.43 15.59 -29.45
C GLY A 280 -4.77 17.06 -29.20
N GLU A 281 -4.79 17.49 -27.95
CA GLU A 281 -5.11 18.87 -27.60
C GLU A 281 -4.14 19.40 -26.52
N VAL A 282 -3.75 20.66 -26.67
CA VAL A 282 -2.94 21.39 -25.68
C VAL A 282 -3.68 22.65 -25.32
N ILE A 283 -4.10 22.75 -24.07
CA ILE A 283 -4.93 23.85 -23.56
C ILE A 283 -4.11 24.74 -22.66
N PHE A 284 -4.03 26.02 -23.00
CA PHE A 284 -3.46 27.08 -22.17
C PHE A 284 -4.53 28.17 -22.01
N ASP A 285 -5.17 28.20 -20.84
CA ASP A 285 -6.16 29.22 -20.54
C ASP A 285 -5.50 30.59 -20.33
N GLU A 286 -6.12 31.66 -20.83
CA GLU A 286 -5.58 33.03 -20.69
C GLU A 286 -5.37 33.43 -19.23
N ASN A 287 -6.24 32.97 -18.33
CA ASN A 287 -6.21 33.25 -16.91
C ASN A 287 -5.54 32.16 -16.07
N GLN A 288 -4.76 31.30 -16.72
CA GLN A 288 -3.98 30.28 -16.03
C GLN A 288 -3.09 30.90 -14.93
N LYS A 289 -2.95 30.20 -13.80
CA LYS A 289 -2.05 30.60 -12.69
C LYS A 289 -0.59 30.61 -13.13
N GLU A 290 0.19 31.49 -12.53
CA GLU A 290 1.65 31.50 -12.71
C GLU A 290 2.31 30.35 -11.89
N PRO A 291 3.46 29.81 -12.34
CA PRO A 291 4.16 30.09 -13.60
C PRO A 291 3.48 29.48 -14.84
N LYS A 292 3.82 30.01 -16.04
CA LYS A 292 3.34 29.55 -17.37
C LYS A 292 4.51 29.23 -18.29
N ASP A 293 5.53 28.56 -17.78
CA ASP A 293 6.80 28.36 -18.50
C ASP A 293 7.09 26.88 -18.85
N ALA A 294 6.07 26.03 -18.78
CA ALA A 294 6.19 24.66 -19.22
C ALA A 294 6.53 24.55 -20.70
N LYS A 295 7.48 23.68 -21.03
CA LYS A 295 7.94 23.42 -22.42
C LYS A 295 7.38 22.09 -22.87
N LEU A 296 6.69 22.10 -24.01
CA LEU A 296 6.17 20.90 -24.66
C LEU A 296 6.97 20.58 -25.94
N ILE A 297 7.49 19.36 -26.04
CA ILE A 297 8.25 18.86 -27.19
C ILE A 297 7.54 17.62 -27.72
N ILE A 298 6.95 17.73 -28.92
CA ILE A 298 6.27 16.60 -29.57
C ILE A 298 7.21 16.05 -30.66
N LYS A 299 7.56 14.78 -30.55
CA LYS A 299 8.39 14.04 -31.49
C LYS A 299 7.53 13.05 -32.27
N LYS A 300 7.39 13.28 -33.55
CA LYS A 300 6.64 12.41 -34.44
C LYS A 300 7.45 11.17 -34.84
#